data_476da00d4784866051e8af5fee4e075f
#
_entry.id   476da00d4784866051e8af5fee4e075f
#
_cell.length_a   1.000
_cell.length_b   1.000
_cell.length_c   1.000
_cell.angle_alpha   90.00
_cell.angle_beta   90.00
_cell.angle_gamma   90.00
#
_symmetry.space_group_name_H-M   'P 1'
#
loop_
_entity.id
_entity.type
_entity.pdbx_description
1 polymer ?
#
loop_
_entity_poly.entity_id
_entity_poly.type
_entity_poly.pdbx_seq_one_letter_code
_entity_poly.pdbx_strand_id
1 'polypeptide(L)'
;MNKATNTNLSNGKYQFICTQDYIDIDPLYLHELEISFSRREGGSMNNQFIQRVIFNWDKIDNNSYLKKIEAFKGIERLDFNKPVTFFVGENGSGKSTLLEALAVAYGFNPEGGTKNYVFSTYDTHSELYDAITISRGYRKEKWGYFLRAESFYNVATQEEEYADASHPSAKYHKMSHGESFLALAQNNLRANGLYLFDEPEAALSPQRQLTLLMEIHRCAKEGAQFFIVTHSPILLGIPDADIYSFDNGRIHLCEYEETESYQVTEMFINNRLLLLDRLLKRDSL
;
A
#
# COMPACT_ATOMS: atom_id res chain seq x y z
N MET A 1 -23.80 8.07 -19.09
CA MET A 1 -22.89 7.88 -20.25
C MET A 1 -22.07 9.15 -20.43
N ASN A 2 -20.98 9.31 -19.71
CA ASN A 2 -20.08 10.46 -19.88
C ASN A 2 -18.79 9.92 -20.49
N LYS A 3 -18.58 10.30 -21.77
CA LYS A 3 -17.35 9.98 -22.51
C LYS A 3 -16.22 10.83 -21.94
N ALA A 4 -15.17 10.18 -21.49
CA ALA A 4 -13.88 10.84 -21.28
C ALA A 4 -13.36 11.29 -22.65
N THR A 5 -13.35 12.58 -22.91
CA THR A 5 -12.74 13.16 -24.11
C THR A 5 -11.28 13.46 -23.79
N ASN A 6 -10.39 12.67 -24.38
CA ASN A 6 -8.96 12.98 -24.46
C ASN A 6 -8.81 14.16 -25.43
N THR A 7 -8.54 15.34 -24.92
CA THR A 7 -8.11 16.48 -25.74
C THR A 7 -6.60 16.61 -25.63
N ASN A 8 -5.90 16.21 -26.69
CA ASN A 8 -4.50 16.55 -26.89
C ASN A 8 -4.40 18.07 -27.08
N LEU A 9 -3.88 18.76 -26.08
CA LEU A 9 -3.52 20.18 -26.22
C LEU A 9 -2.13 20.26 -26.86
N SER A 10 -1.96 21.17 -27.80
CA SER A 10 -0.78 21.37 -28.65
C SER A 10 0.52 21.71 -27.93
N ASN A 11 0.61 21.55 -26.62
CA ASN A 11 1.74 21.88 -25.75
C ASN A 11 2.14 20.76 -24.76
N GLY A 12 1.83 19.49 -25.05
CA GLY A 12 2.28 18.38 -24.20
C GLY A 12 1.66 18.29 -22.80
N LYS A 13 0.60 19.04 -22.54
CA LYS A 13 -0.15 18.96 -21.25
C LYS A 13 -1.25 17.91 -21.31
N TYR A 14 -1.30 17.04 -20.32
CA TYR A 14 -2.40 16.09 -20.13
C TYR A 14 -3.34 16.67 -19.05
N GLN A 15 -4.61 16.85 -19.40
CA GLN A 15 -5.65 17.23 -18.43
C GLN A 15 -6.42 15.99 -18.00
N PHE A 16 -6.39 15.69 -16.70
CA PHE A 16 -7.26 14.69 -16.09
C PHE A 16 -8.42 15.39 -15.39
N ILE A 17 -9.64 15.08 -15.78
CA ILE A 17 -10.84 15.63 -15.15
C ILE A 17 -11.17 14.78 -13.93
N CYS A 18 -10.89 15.29 -12.75
CA CYS A 18 -11.45 14.79 -11.51
C CYS A 18 -12.76 15.53 -11.21
N THR A 19 -13.78 14.86 -10.73
CA THR A 19 -15.17 15.36 -10.66
C THR A 19 -15.38 16.57 -9.74
N GLN A 20 -14.35 17.15 -9.16
CA GLN A 20 -14.40 18.42 -8.41
C GLN A 20 -13.16 19.31 -8.56
N ASP A 21 -12.00 18.81 -9.01
CA ASP A 21 -10.81 19.64 -9.19
C ASP A 21 -10.03 19.24 -10.45
N TYR A 22 -9.53 20.24 -11.19
CA TYR A 22 -8.61 20.03 -12.30
C TYR A 22 -7.22 19.78 -11.75
N ILE A 23 -6.63 18.62 -12.09
CA ILE A 23 -5.21 18.37 -11.82
C ILE A 23 -4.44 18.74 -13.08
N ASP A 24 -3.87 19.96 -13.09
CA ASP A 24 -2.86 20.36 -14.07
C ASP A 24 -1.51 19.74 -13.63
N ILE A 25 -1.08 18.70 -14.32
CA ILE A 25 0.29 18.19 -14.14
C ILE A 25 1.22 19.06 -14.98
N ASP A 26 1.96 19.95 -14.33
CA ASP A 26 2.98 20.77 -14.98
C ASP A 26 4.15 19.87 -15.42
N PRO A 27 4.56 19.90 -16.71
CA PRO A 27 5.76 19.20 -17.18
C PRO A 27 7.03 19.55 -16.40
N LEU A 28 7.12 20.74 -15.82
CA LEU A 28 8.22 21.15 -14.92
C LEU A 28 8.25 20.35 -13.63
N TYR A 29 7.11 19.88 -13.14
CA TYR A 29 7.03 19.02 -11.95
C TYR A 29 7.63 17.64 -12.20
N LEU A 30 7.47 17.09 -13.40
CA LEU A 30 8.12 15.85 -13.83
C LEU A 30 9.65 16.03 -13.90
N HIS A 31 10.12 17.18 -14.37
CA HIS A 31 11.56 17.49 -14.44
C HIS A 31 12.17 17.75 -13.06
N GLU A 32 11.43 18.34 -12.12
CA GLU A 32 11.87 18.49 -10.72
C GLU A 32 11.94 17.14 -9.99
N LEU A 33 11.07 16.20 -10.33
CA LEU A 33 11.15 14.81 -9.84
C LEU A 33 12.46 14.15 -10.30
N GLU A 34 12.83 14.23 -11.58
CA GLU A 34 14.09 13.66 -12.10
C GLU A 34 15.33 14.30 -11.46
N ILE A 35 15.32 15.61 -11.20
CA ILE A 35 16.47 16.31 -10.56
C ILE A 35 16.59 15.93 -9.08
N SER A 36 15.50 15.62 -8.39
CA SER A 36 15.54 15.19 -6.99
C SER A 36 16.12 13.79 -6.81
N PHE A 37 16.05 12.93 -7.84
CA PHE A 37 16.64 11.59 -7.84
C PHE A 37 18.16 11.59 -7.86
N SER A 38 18.81 12.57 -8.49
CA SER A 38 20.28 12.56 -8.69
C SER A 38 21.09 13.14 -7.53
N ARG A 39 20.49 13.60 -6.42
CA ARG A 39 21.19 14.34 -5.35
C ARG A 39 21.34 13.65 -4.00
N ARG A 40 21.07 12.35 -3.84
CA ARG A 40 21.20 11.66 -2.55
C ARG A 40 22.19 10.50 -2.56
N GLU A 41 23.46 10.77 -2.89
CA GLU A 41 24.59 9.98 -2.44
C GLU A 41 25.26 10.70 -1.26
N GLY A 42 24.72 10.54 -0.09
CA GLY A 42 25.32 10.94 1.17
C GLY A 42 24.62 10.18 2.27
N GLY A 43 25.34 9.40 3.09
CA GLY A 43 24.81 8.51 4.11
C GLY A 43 23.79 9.19 5.02
N SER A 44 22.53 9.22 4.59
CA SER A 44 21.41 9.71 5.37
C SER A 44 21.13 8.69 6.47
N MET A 45 21.12 9.15 7.74
CA MET A 45 20.59 8.33 8.84
C MET A 45 19.20 7.84 8.46
N ASN A 46 18.97 6.54 8.61
CA ASN A 46 17.63 5.96 8.41
C ASN A 46 16.66 6.56 9.44
N ASN A 47 15.76 7.40 8.98
CA ASN A 47 14.79 8.13 9.81
C ASN A 47 13.43 7.42 9.93
N GLN A 48 13.33 6.18 9.48
CA GLN A 48 12.08 5.41 9.49
C GLN A 48 11.68 5.02 10.92
N PHE A 49 10.36 4.90 11.18
CA PHE A 49 9.81 4.43 12.47
C PHE A 49 10.09 2.95 12.67
N ILE A 50 9.92 2.15 11.61
CA ILE A 50 10.32 0.75 11.53
C ILE A 50 11.50 0.68 10.59
N GLN A 51 12.68 0.36 11.11
CA GLN A 51 13.91 0.27 10.33
C GLN A 51 14.22 -1.14 9.89
N ARG A 52 13.77 -2.12 10.68
CA ARG A 52 14.05 -3.54 10.44
C ARG A 52 13.04 -4.42 11.13
N VAL A 53 12.79 -5.57 10.56
CA VAL A 53 12.16 -6.70 11.21
C VAL A 53 13.12 -7.88 11.23
N ILE A 54 13.21 -8.56 12.36
CA ILE A 54 14.03 -9.77 12.59
C ILE A 54 13.06 -10.90 12.89
N PHE A 55 13.27 -12.05 12.23
CA PHE A 55 12.41 -13.24 12.39
C PHE A 55 13.08 -14.24 13.33
N ASN A 56 12.32 -14.73 14.31
CA ASN A 56 12.72 -15.82 15.21
C ASN A 56 11.82 -17.04 14.97
N TRP A 57 12.21 -17.86 14.03
CA TRP A 57 11.47 -19.04 13.61
C TRP A 57 11.40 -20.16 14.67
N ASP A 58 12.24 -20.11 15.71
CA ASP A 58 12.20 -21.05 16.82
C ASP A 58 10.92 -20.90 17.67
N LYS A 59 10.29 -19.73 17.62
CA LYS A 59 9.02 -19.46 18.31
C LYS A 59 7.80 -20.03 17.59
N ILE A 60 7.93 -20.43 16.31
CA ILE A 60 6.83 -20.92 15.48
C ILE A 60 6.82 -22.45 15.52
N ASP A 61 5.65 -23.04 15.80
CA ASP A 61 5.47 -24.48 15.77
C ASP A 61 5.88 -25.08 14.41
N ASN A 62 6.47 -26.28 14.44
CA ASN A 62 6.94 -26.94 13.22
C ASN A 62 5.81 -27.30 12.26
N ASN A 63 4.58 -27.49 12.77
CA ASN A 63 3.40 -27.79 11.98
C ASN A 63 2.64 -26.56 11.53
N SER A 64 3.07 -25.36 11.94
CA SER A 64 2.40 -24.11 11.56
C SER A 64 2.40 -23.90 10.04
N TYR A 65 1.29 -23.36 9.53
CA TYR A 65 1.17 -22.99 8.12
C TYR A 65 2.22 -21.95 7.70
N LEU A 66 2.71 -21.14 8.63
CA LEU A 66 3.74 -20.12 8.38
C LEU A 66 5.04 -20.72 7.83
N LYS A 67 5.43 -21.91 8.33
CA LYS A 67 6.61 -22.62 7.83
C LYS A 67 6.41 -23.26 6.45
N LYS A 68 5.16 -23.29 5.96
CA LYS A 68 4.82 -23.79 4.61
C LYS A 68 4.81 -22.69 3.57
N ILE A 69 4.80 -21.41 3.99
CA ILE A 69 4.89 -20.26 3.08
C ILE A 69 6.31 -20.21 2.52
N GLU A 70 6.43 -20.50 1.22
CA GLU A 70 7.74 -20.57 0.54
C GLU A 70 8.55 -19.30 0.69
N ALA A 71 7.91 -18.12 0.58
CA ALA A 71 8.56 -16.82 0.67
C ALA A 71 9.21 -16.56 2.04
N PHE A 72 8.77 -17.25 3.09
CA PHE A 72 9.34 -17.10 4.44
C PHE A 72 10.50 -18.04 4.72
N LYS A 73 10.78 -19.00 3.84
CA LYS A 73 11.86 -19.96 4.05
C LYS A 73 13.22 -19.27 4.06
N GLY A 74 13.94 -19.42 5.16
CA GLY A 74 15.30 -18.89 5.32
C GLY A 74 15.41 -17.39 5.48
N ILE A 75 14.28 -16.67 5.63
CA ILE A 75 14.34 -15.25 5.93
C ILE A 75 14.68 -15.05 7.41
N GLU A 76 15.71 -14.24 7.66
CA GLU A 76 16.15 -13.87 9.01
C GLU A 76 15.78 -12.42 9.33
N ARG A 77 15.81 -11.55 8.32
CA ARG A 77 15.53 -10.12 8.49
C ARG A 77 15.09 -9.44 7.19
N LEU A 78 14.37 -8.32 7.34
CA LEU A 78 14.10 -7.34 6.30
C LEU A 78 14.50 -5.96 6.82
N ASP A 79 15.17 -5.17 6.00
CA ASP A 79 15.60 -3.81 6.31
C ASP A 79 14.72 -2.80 5.52
N PHE A 80 14.24 -1.75 6.16
CA PHE A 80 13.37 -0.73 5.55
C PHE A 80 14.09 0.62 5.58
N ASN A 81 14.52 1.08 4.41
CA ASN A 81 15.34 2.28 4.30
C ASN A 81 14.59 3.47 3.70
N LYS A 82 13.50 3.20 2.98
CA LYS A 82 12.70 4.22 2.30
C LYS A 82 11.37 4.50 3.02
N PRO A 83 10.76 5.67 2.78
CA PRO A 83 9.51 6.04 3.44
C PRO A 83 8.32 5.20 2.98
N VAL A 84 8.37 4.60 1.80
CA VAL A 84 7.33 3.72 1.27
C VAL A 84 7.93 2.37 0.97
N THR A 85 7.31 1.32 1.48
CA THR A 85 7.65 -0.08 1.22
C THR A 85 6.43 -0.81 0.68
N PHE A 86 6.55 -1.39 -0.49
CA PHE A 86 5.53 -2.25 -1.08
C PHE A 86 5.85 -3.72 -0.88
N PHE A 87 4.81 -4.53 -0.67
CA PHE A 87 4.85 -5.98 -0.70
C PHE A 87 4.00 -6.46 -1.89
N VAL A 88 4.64 -7.14 -2.84
CA VAL A 88 4.00 -7.65 -4.07
C VAL A 88 4.20 -9.16 -4.20
N GLY A 89 3.42 -9.81 -5.07
CA GLY A 89 3.50 -11.24 -5.37
C GLY A 89 2.12 -11.90 -5.40
N GLU A 90 2.08 -13.18 -5.71
CA GLU A 90 0.85 -13.96 -5.85
C GLU A 90 0.01 -14.01 -4.57
N ASN A 91 -1.29 -14.32 -4.72
CA ASN A 91 -2.18 -14.54 -3.59
C ASN A 91 -1.72 -15.74 -2.77
N GLY A 92 -1.76 -15.60 -1.43
CA GLY A 92 -1.28 -16.65 -0.51
C GLY A 92 0.23 -16.70 -0.30
N SER A 93 1.02 -15.80 -0.91
CA SER A 93 2.48 -15.74 -0.72
C SER A 93 2.94 -15.23 0.66
N GLY A 94 2.01 -14.73 1.50
CA GLY A 94 2.32 -14.28 2.86
C GLY A 94 2.43 -12.76 3.04
N LYS A 95 2.13 -11.94 2.02
CA LYS A 95 2.19 -10.47 2.07
C LYS A 95 1.35 -9.88 3.20
N SER A 96 0.04 -10.17 3.20
CA SER A 96 -0.89 -9.67 4.24
C SER A 96 -0.56 -10.24 5.61
N THR A 97 -0.05 -11.48 5.68
CA THR A 97 0.41 -12.09 6.93
C THR A 97 1.59 -11.32 7.53
N LEU A 98 2.56 -10.91 6.71
CA LEU A 98 3.69 -10.09 7.18
C LEU A 98 3.23 -8.68 7.57
N LEU A 99 2.36 -8.06 6.75
CA LEU A 99 1.83 -6.73 7.04
C LEU A 99 1.05 -6.71 8.36
N GLU A 100 0.19 -7.69 8.59
CA GLU A 100 -0.56 -7.86 9.85
C GLU A 100 0.39 -8.07 11.03
N ALA A 101 1.39 -8.95 10.88
CA ALA A 101 2.37 -9.19 11.93
C ALA A 101 3.14 -7.91 12.30
N LEU A 102 3.55 -7.10 11.31
CA LEU A 102 4.17 -5.80 11.55
C LEU A 102 3.22 -4.85 12.29
N ALA A 103 1.94 -4.78 11.89
CA ALA A 103 0.94 -3.95 12.53
C ALA A 103 0.75 -4.33 14.00
N VAL A 104 0.49 -5.60 14.28
CA VAL A 104 0.23 -6.11 15.63
C VAL A 104 1.47 -5.98 16.52
N ALA A 105 2.66 -6.36 16.04
CA ALA A 105 3.91 -6.24 16.79
C ALA A 105 4.28 -4.76 17.06
N TYR A 106 3.82 -3.83 16.24
CA TYR A 106 3.99 -2.40 16.46
C TYR A 106 2.95 -1.83 17.44
N GLY A 107 1.82 -2.50 17.65
CA GLY A 107 0.77 -2.15 18.61
C GLY A 107 -0.53 -1.62 17.99
N PHE A 108 -0.79 -1.92 16.73
CA PHE A 108 -2.11 -1.72 16.10
C PHE A 108 -3.06 -2.88 16.44
N ASN A 109 -4.35 -2.60 16.37
CA ASN A 109 -5.37 -3.64 16.43
C ASN A 109 -5.30 -4.52 15.17
N PRO A 110 -5.36 -5.86 15.27
CA PRO A 110 -5.37 -6.76 14.10
C PRO A 110 -6.55 -6.52 13.15
N GLU A 111 -7.67 -6.01 13.64
CA GLU A 111 -8.85 -5.66 12.83
C GLU A 111 -8.65 -4.34 12.04
N GLY A 112 -7.62 -3.56 12.34
CA GLY A 112 -7.34 -2.26 11.71
C GLY A 112 -7.73 -1.06 12.58
N GLY A 113 -7.65 0.13 11.99
CA GLY A 113 -7.92 1.39 12.65
C GLY A 113 -6.69 2.04 13.26
N THR A 114 -6.91 3.01 14.16
CA THR A 114 -5.84 3.67 14.92
C THR A 114 -5.39 2.80 16.10
N LYS A 115 -4.23 3.09 16.67
CA LYS A 115 -3.72 2.39 17.87
C LYS A 115 -4.63 2.49 19.10
N ASN A 116 -5.54 3.46 19.14
CA ASN A 116 -6.44 3.68 20.27
C ASN A 116 -7.68 2.78 20.24
N TYR A 117 -7.90 2.06 19.14
CA TYR A 117 -9.02 1.12 19.04
C TYR A 117 -8.67 -0.18 19.76
N VAL A 118 -9.32 -0.42 20.88
CA VAL A 118 -9.21 -1.65 21.67
C VAL A 118 -10.50 -2.44 21.50
N PHE A 119 -10.65 -3.10 20.35
CA PHE A 119 -11.69 -4.11 20.17
C PHE A 119 -11.07 -5.34 19.48
N SER A 120 -11.48 -6.51 19.91
CA SER A 120 -11.13 -7.77 19.25
C SER A 120 -12.41 -8.57 19.16
N THR A 121 -12.84 -8.85 17.91
CA THR A 121 -14.00 -9.70 17.65
C THR A 121 -13.63 -11.17 17.57
N TYR A 122 -12.38 -11.49 17.18
CA TYR A 122 -11.90 -12.88 17.06
C TYR A 122 -10.37 -12.99 17.27
N ASP A 123 -9.94 -14.09 17.89
CA ASP A 123 -8.53 -14.50 18.08
C ASP A 123 -7.99 -15.18 16.79
N THR A 124 -8.07 -14.54 15.64
CA THR A 124 -7.72 -15.15 14.34
C THR A 124 -6.43 -14.60 13.72
N HIS A 125 -5.61 -13.88 14.50
CA HIS A 125 -4.37 -13.33 13.96
C HIS A 125 -3.27 -14.39 13.84
N SER A 126 -2.42 -14.17 12.86
CA SER A 126 -1.26 -15.03 12.63
C SER A 126 -0.29 -14.96 13.80
N GLU A 127 0.22 -16.10 14.26
CA GLU A 127 1.25 -16.23 15.30
C GLU A 127 2.57 -15.51 14.91
N LEU A 128 2.70 -15.03 13.68
CA LEU A 128 3.93 -14.42 13.18
C LEU A 128 4.33 -13.17 13.98
N TYR A 129 3.38 -12.40 14.52
CA TYR A 129 3.69 -11.20 15.31
C TYR A 129 4.52 -11.50 16.56
N ASP A 130 4.35 -12.67 17.18
CA ASP A 130 5.15 -13.11 18.34
C ASP A 130 6.56 -13.56 17.95
N ALA A 131 6.73 -13.99 16.70
CA ALA A 131 7.98 -14.48 16.16
C ALA A 131 8.83 -13.39 15.50
N ILE A 132 8.32 -12.17 15.39
CA ILE A 132 9.10 -11.06 14.85
C ILE A 132 9.53 -10.07 15.94
N THR A 133 10.65 -9.42 15.70
CA THR A 133 11.16 -8.31 16.52
C THR A 133 11.36 -7.09 15.64
N ILE A 134 10.68 -5.98 15.99
CA ILE A 134 10.79 -4.72 15.25
C ILE A 134 11.93 -3.87 15.82
N SER A 135 12.90 -3.53 14.98
CA SER A 135 13.89 -2.50 15.28
C SER A 135 13.31 -1.14 14.94
N ARG A 136 13.02 -0.36 15.97
CA ARG A 136 12.42 0.97 15.83
C ARG A 136 13.50 2.03 15.64
N GLY A 137 13.19 3.07 14.85
CA GLY A 137 13.98 4.28 14.77
C GLY A 137 13.90 5.14 16.05
N TYR A 138 14.69 6.20 16.11
CA TYR A 138 14.69 7.14 17.25
C TYR A 138 13.47 8.06 17.27
N ARG A 139 12.80 8.24 16.11
CA ARG A 139 11.59 9.03 15.99
C ARG A 139 10.38 8.23 16.46
N LYS A 140 9.42 8.92 17.06
CA LYS A 140 8.09 8.36 17.36
C LYS A 140 7.09 8.92 16.37
N GLU A 141 6.23 8.06 15.86
CA GLU A 141 5.08 8.48 15.05
C GLU A 141 4.10 9.30 15.91
N LYS A 142 3.50 10.32 15.30
CA LYS A 142 2.43 11.11 15.92
C LYS A 142 1.06 10.54 15.61
N TRP A 143 0.94 9.86 14.50
CA TRP A 143 -0.28 9.29 13.94
C TRP A 143 0.01 7.87 13.45
N GLY A 144 -1.02 7.08 13.32
CA GLY A 144 -0.86 5.76 12.73
C GLY A 144 -2.21 5.14 12.41
N TYR A 145 -2.25 4.43 11.30
CA TYR A 145 -3.45 3.75 10.86
C TYR A 145 -3.11 2.43 10.16
N PHE A 146 -3.81 1.38 10.55
CA PHE A 146 -3.79 0.10 9.84
C PHE A 146 -5.10 -0.04 9.08
N LEU A 147 -5.03 -0.13 7.75
CA LEU A 147 -6.18 -0.23 6.86
C LEU A 147 -6.18 -1.59 6.15
N ARG A 148 -7.24 -2.35 6.35
CA ARG A 148 -7.50 -3.61 5.65
C ARG A 148 -8.76 -3.45 4.81
N ALA A 149 -8.72 -3.84 3.54
CA ALA A 149 -9.89 -3.78 2.68
C ALA A 149 -11.05 -4.62 3.23
N GLU A 150 -10.74 -5.79 3.79
CA GLU A 150 -11.72 -6.71 4.38
C GLU A 150 -12.43 -6.14 5.61
N SER A 151 -11.71 -5.40 6.47
CA SER A 151 -12.25 -4.85 7.72
C SER A 151 -12.75 -3.42 7.59
N PHE A 152 -12.69 -2.84 6.39
CA PHE A 152 -13.02 -1.43 6.16
C PHE A 152 -14.39 -1.03 6.72
N TYR A 153 -15.43 -1.84 6.49
CA TYR A 153 -16.77 -1.54 6.98
C TYR A 153 -16.88 -1.58 8.50
N ASN A 154 -16.18 -2.51 9.16
CA ASN A 154 -16.17 -2.61 10.61
C ASN A 154 -15.53 -1.36 11.21
N VAL A 155 -14.39 -0.94 10.64
CA VAL A 155 -13.67 0.25 11.10
C VAL A 155 -14.47 1.52 10.83
N ALA A 156 -15.09 1.67 9.65
CA ALA A 156 -15.93 2.81 9.32
C ALA A 156 -17.15 2.92 10.24
N THR A 157 -17.77 1.79 10.61
CA THR A 157 -18.87 1.75 11.58
C THR A 157 -18.40 2.18 12.96
N GLN A 158 -17.26 1.68 13.42
CA GLN A 158 -16.68 2.06 14.71
C GLN A 158 -16.33 3.55 14.76
N GLU A 159 -15.72 4.11 13.71
CA GLU A 159 -15.44 5.55 13.64
C GLU A 159 -16.73 6.39 13.70
N GLU A 160 -17.83 5.92 13.10
CA GLU A 160 -19.13 6.60 13.21
C GLU A 160 -19.72 6.49 14.63
N GLU A 161 -19.56 5.36 15.32
CA GLU A 161 -20.03 5.16 16.70
C GLU A 161 -19.26 6.01 17.72
N TYR A 162 -17.94 6.22 17.49
CA TYR A 162 -17.12 7.08 18.35
C TYR A 162 -17.23 8.57 18.02
N ALA A 163 -17.99 8.93 16.97
CA ALA A 163 -18.18 10.33 16.59
C ALA A 163 -18.97 11.08 17.66
N ASP A 164 -18.48 12.23 18.07
CA ASP A 164 -19.12 13.14 19.01
C ASP A 164 -19.24 14.57 18.45
N ALA A 165 -19.72 15.51 19.26
CA ALA A 165 -19.89 16.91 18.84
C ALA A 165 -18.56 17.61 18.50
N SER A 166 -17.42 17.12 19.01
CA SER A 166 -16.08 17.64 18.73
C SER A 166 -15.43 16.95 17.54
N HIS A 167 -15.88 15.73 17.21
CA HIS A 167 -15.40 14.92 16.08
C HIS A 167 -16.62 14.38 15.33
N PRO A 168 -17.23 15.19 14.43
CA PRO A 168 -18.46 14.78 13.74
C PRO A 168 -18.17 13.63 12.76
N SER A 169 -19.07 12.65 12.70
CA SER A 169 -19.01 11.54 11.76
C SER A 169 -18.88 12.02 10.32
N ALA A 170 -17.98 11.42 9.57
CA ALA A 170 -17.85 11.65 8.13
C ALA A 170 -18.98 11.04 7.30
N LYS A 171 -19.93 10.31 7.96
CA LYS A 171 -21.10 9.66 7.32
C LYS A 171 -20.72 8.74 6.16
N TYR A 172 -19.70 7.91 6.37
CA TYR A 172 -19.15 6.99 5.37
C TYR A 172 -20.22 6.11 4.71
N HIS A 173 -21.25 5.67 5.47
CA HIS A 173 -22.35 4.87 4.94
C HIS A 173 -23.27 5.59 3.92
N LYS A 174 -23.14 6.91 3.77
CA LYS A 174 -23.88 7.70 2.76
C LYS A 174 -23.11 7.91 1.47
N MET A 175 -21.86 7.49 1.42
CA MET A 175 -20.97 7.60 0.26
C MET A 175 -20.92 6.28 -0.50
N SER A 176 -20.49 6.31 -1.77
CA SER A 176 -20.15 5.07 -2.46
C SER A 176 -18.92 4.43 -1.80
N HIS A 177 -18.76 3.12 -1.91
CA HIS A 177 -17.67 2.35 -1.29
C HIS A 177 -16.29 2.99 -1.52
N GLY A 178 -15.95 3.33 -2.76
CA GLY A 178 -14.68 3.96 -3.08
C GLY A 178 -14.55 5.41 -2.60
N GLU A 179 -15.64 6.15 -2.41
CA GLU A 179 -15.62 7.49 -1.81
C GLU A 179 -15.39 7.42 -0.32
N SER A 180 -16.08 6.52 0.37
CA SER A 180 -15.90 6.31 1.81
C SER A 180 -14.47 5.88 2.12
N PHE A 181 -13.92 4.94 1.33
CA PHE A 181 -12.56 4.46 1.49
C PHE A 181 -11.53 5.58 1.32
N LEU A 182 -11.66 6.36 0.23
CA LEU A 182 -10.74 7.47 -0.01
C LEU A 182 -10.87 8.56 1.05
N ALA A 183 -12.10 8.89 1.48
CA ALA A 183 -12.35 9.86 2.53
C ALA A 183 -11.76 9.40 3.88
N LEU A 184 -11.90 8.11 4.23
CA LEU A 184 -11.29 7.54 5.43
C LEU A 184 -9.76 7.64 5.36
N ALA A 185 -9.17 7.26 4.22
CA ALA A 185 -7.73 7.37 4.02
C ALA A 185 -7.26 8.83 4.15
N GLN A 186 -7.90 9.77 3.46
CA GLN A 186 -7.54 11.20 3.51
C GLN A 186 -7.70 11.81 4.92
N ASN A 187 -8.74 11.42 5.65
CA ASN A 187 -8.97 11.93 7.01
C ASN A 187 -7.91 11.44 8.01
N ASN A 188 -7.32 10.27 7.77
CA ASN A 188 -6.34 9.67 8.66
C ASN A 188 -4.88 9.86 8.19
N LEU A 189 -4.65 10.24 6.92
CA LEU A 189 -3.31 10.48 6.38
C LEU A 189 -2.76 11.83 6.82
N ARG A 190 -1.65 11.81 7.57
CA ARG A 190 -0.98 12.99 8.10
C ARG A 190 0.52 12.82 8.08
N ALA A 191 1.24 13.96 8.10
CA ALA A 191 2.68 14.01 8.26
C ALA A 191 3.15 13.28 9.53
N ASN A 192 4.34 12.70 9.49
CA ASN A 192 4.95 11.99 10.63
C ASN A 192 4.08 10.84 11.19
N GLY A 193 3.36 10.15 10.31
CA GLY A 193 2.53 8.98 10.64
C GLY A 193 3.14 7.66 10.18
N LEU A 194 2.68 6.55 10.79
CA LEU A 194 2.98 5.19 10.35
C LEU A 194 1.70 4.53 9.82
N TYR A 195 1.75 4.09 8.58
CA TYR A 195 0.60 3.56 7.86
C TYR A 195 0.88 2.18 7.29
N LEU A 196 -0.06 1.27 7.51
CA LEU A 196 -0.02 -0.08 6.97
C LEU A 196 -1.31 -0.29 6.17
N PHE A 197 -1.21 -0.56 4.88
CA PHE A 197 -2.36 -0.70 3.99
C PHE A 197 -2.35 -2.06 3.31
N ASP A 198 -3.46 -2.78 3.45
CA ASP A 198 -3.67 -4.08 2.81
C ASP A 198 -4.68 -3.92 1.68
N GLU A 199 -4.22 -4.02 0.44
CA GLU A 199 -4.96 -3.90 -0.81
C GLU A 199 -5.87 -2.66 -0.90
N PRO A 200 -5.34 -1.44 -0.68
CA PRO A 200 -6.15 -0.24 -0.67
C PRO A 200 -6.84 0.04 -2.02
N GLU A 201 -6.36 -0.53 -3.12
CA GLU A 201 -6.94 -0.41 -4.45
C GLU A 201 -8.26 -1.16 -4.62
N ALA A 202 -8.57 -2.17 -3.81
CA ALA A 202 -9.72 -3.06 -3.99
C ALA A 202 -11.06 -2.32 -4.09
N ALA A 203 -11.18 -1.18 -3.41
CA ALA A 203 -12.36 -0.31 -3.44
C ALA A 203 -12.22 0.89 -4.40
N LEU A 204 -11.08 1.09 -5.06
CA LEU A 204 -10.76 2.33 -5.77
C LEU A 204 -10.74 2.16 -7.29
N SER A 205 -11.42 3.08 -8.00
CA SER A 205 -11.21 3.23 -9.44
C SER A 205 -9.76 3.68 -9.74
N PRO A 206 -9.23 3.44 -10.96
CA PRO A 206 -7.88 3.88 -11.33
C PRO A 206 -7.62 5.36 -11.04
N GLN A 207 -8.60 6.22 -11.28
CA GLN A 207 -8.47 7.65 -10.98
C GLN A 207 -8.35 7.94 -9.49
N ARG A 208 -9.09 7.22 -8.63
CA ARG A 208 -8.99 7.35 -7.17
C ARG A 208 -7.70 6.77 -6.63
N GLN A 209 -7.14 5.76 -7.28
CA GLN A 209 -5.80 5.24 -6.96
C GLN A 209 -4.72 6.31 -7.20
N LEU A 210 -4.82 7.12 -8.26
CA LEU A 210 -3.93 8.27 -8.47
C LEU A 210 -4.06 9.31 -7.34
N THR A 211 -5.28 9.59 -6.89
CA THR A 211 -5.49 10.50 -5.75
C THR A 211 -4.85 9.96 -4.48
N LEU A 212 -5.03 8.66 -4.19
CA LEU A 212 -4.40 8.01 -3.03
C LEU A 212 -2.87 8.04 -3.14
N LEU A 213 -2.33 7.76 -4.33
CA LEU A 213 -0.89 7.84 -4.62
C LEU A 213 -0.32 9.21 -4.27
N MET A 214 -0.99 10.30 -4.70
CA MET A 214 -0.55 11.67 -4.41
C MET A 214 -0.52 11.95 -2.91
N GLU A 215 -1.54 11.51 -2.16
CA GLU A 215 -1.60 11.69 -0.71
C GLU A 215 -0.51 10.89 0.01
N ILE A 216 -0.27 9.64 -0.38
CA ILE A 216 0.83 8.81 0.16
C ILE A 216 2.16 9.51 -0.08
N HIS A 217 2.41 9.95 -1.32
CA HIS A 217 3.66 10.61 -1.69
C HIS A 217 3.86 11.91 -0.88
N ARG A 218 2.83 12.76 -0.77
CA ARG A 218 2.85 13.98 0.03
C ARG A 218 3.22 13.68 1.49
N CYS A 219 2.50 12.75 2.14
CA CYS A 219 2.76 12.39 3.54
C CYS A 219 4.15 11.78 3.73
N ALA A 220 4.62 10.96 2.79
CA ALA A 220 5.96 10.36 2.81
C ALA A 220 7.05 11.46 2.77
N LYS A 221 6.90 12.47 1.91
CA LYS A 221 7.79 13.64 1.89
C LYS A 221 7.78 14.43 3.21
N GLU A 222 6.66 14.43 3.91
CA GLU A 222 6.47 15.06 5.23
C GLU A 222 6.86 14.15 6.40
N GLY A 223 7.56 13.05 6.12
CA GLY A 223 8.16 12.16 7.13
C GLY A 223 7.26 11.05 7.63
N ALA A 224 6.17 10.72 6.93
CA ALA A 224 5.41 9.50 7.20
C ALA A 224 6.14 8.27 6.63
N GLN A 225 5.81 7.09 7.17
CA GLN A 225 6.26 5.79 6.66
C GLN A 225 5.06 4.94 6.31
N PHE A 226 5.16 4.23 5.18
CA PHE A 226 4.11 3.37 4.64
C PHE A 226 4.62 1.96 4.39
N PHE A 227 3.79 0.97 4.74
CA PHE A 227 3.89 -0.42 4.30
C PHE A 227 2.60 -0.76 3.57
N ILE A 228 2.70 -1.18 2.32
CA ILE A 228 1.53 -1.35 1.46
C ILE A 228 1.61 -2.69 0.74
N VAL A 229 0.64 -3.56 0.97
CA VAL A 229 0.37 -4.71 0.10
C VAL A 229 -0.51 -4.23 -1.03
N THR A 230 -0.13 -4.46 -2.28
CA THR A 230 -0.91 -4.03 -3.44
C THR A 230 -0.61 -4.85 -4.68
N HIS A 231 -1.62 -4.98 -5.55
CA HIS A 231 -1.51 -5.47 -6.91
C HIS A 231 -1.67 -4.35 -7.96
N SER A 232 -1.82 -3.10 -7.53
CA SER A 232 -2.03 -1.97 -8.42
C SER A 232 -0.73 -1.46 -9.04
N PRO A 233 -0.53 -1.57 -10.38
CA PRO A 233 0.61 -0.95 -11.02
C PRO A 233 0.61 0.59 -10.91
N ILE A 234 -0.55 1.20 -10.62
CA ILE A 234 -0.65 2.64 -10.39
C ILE A 234 0.00 3.01 -9.05
N LEU A 235 -0.35 2.31 -7.97
CA LEU A 235 0.21 2.61 -6.64
C LEU A 235 1.69 2.27 -6.57
N LEU A 236 2.12 1.17 -7.20
CA LEU A 236 3.54 0.78 -7.27
C LEU A 236 4.42 1.82 -7.95
N GLY A 237 3.86 2.70 -8.77
CA GLY A 237 4.57 3.78 -9.45
C GLY A 237 4.99 4.95 -8.53
N ILE A 238 4.82 4.86 -7.20
CA ILE A 238 5.30 5.89 -6.27
C ILE A 238 6.83 5.95 -6.30
N PRO A 239 7.42 7.12 -6.57
CA PRO A 239 8.87 7.26 -6.59
C PRO A 239 9.47 7.15 -5.19
N ASP A 240 10.74 6.72 -5.11
CA ASP A 240 11.51 6.57 -3.88
C ASP A 240 10.87 5.55 -2.91
N ALA A 241 10.33 4.45 -3.45
CA ALA A 241 9.79 3.31 -2.72
C ALA A 241 10.72 2.09 -2.84
N ASP A 242 10.69 1.21 -1.84
CA ASP A 242 11.23 -0.14 -1.94
C ASP A 242 10.10 -1.11 -2.27
N ILE A 243 10.31 -2.01 -3.22
CA ILE A 243 9.35 -3.05 -3.58
C ILE A 243 9.94 -4.41 -3.22
N TYR A 244 9.32 -5.10 -2.27
CA TYR A 244 9.65 -6.47 -1.91
C TYR A 244 8.71 -7.44 -2.61
N SER A 245 9.25 -8.25 -3.53
CA SER A 245 8.51 -9.34 -4.14
C SER A 245 8.57 -10.60 -3.26
N PHE A 246 7.43 -11.27 -3.13
CA PHE A 246 7.24 -12.55 -2.44
C PHE A 246 7.19 -13.73 -3.42
N ASP A 247 7.54 -13.47 -4.68
CA ASP A 247 7.50 -14.48 -5.73
C ASP A 247 8.79 -15.33 -5.73
N ASN A 248 8.75 -16.43 -6.49
CA ASN A 248 9.90 -17.35 -6.62
C ASN A 248 10.39 -17.95 -5.30
N GLY A 249 9.50 -18.10 -4.30
CA GLY A 249 9.80 -18.76 -3.04
C GLY A 249 10.74 -18.01 -2.10
N ARG A 250 10.90 -16.70 -2.27
CA ARG A 250 11.73 -15.85 -1.40
C ARG A 250 11.27 -14.40 -1.41
N ILE A 251 11.57 -13.66 -0.33
CA ILE A 251 11.36 -12.21 -0.31
C ILE A 251 12.64 -11.52 -0.81
N HIS A 252 12.50 -10.67 -1.83
CA HIS A 252 13.62 -9.94 -2.42
C HIS A 252 13.18 -8.57 -2.95
N LEU A 253 14.09 -7.62 -3.02
CA LEU A 253 13.85 -6.34 -3.68
C LEU A 253 13.77 -6.55 -5.19
N CYS A 254 12.85 -5.82 -5.82
CA CYS A 254 12.73 -5.76 -7.28
C CYS A 254 12.42 -4.33 -7.73
N GLU A 255 12.68 -4.04 -9.01
CA GLU A 255 12.33 -2.78 -9.63
C GLU A 255 10.84 -2.78 -10.03
N TYR A 256 10.27 -1.60 -10.24
CA TYR A 256 8.86 -1.42 -10.61
C TYR A 256 8.47 -2.20 -11.86
N GLU A 257 9.31 -2.13 -12.89
CA GLU A 257 9.10 -2.80 -14.18
C GLU A 257 9.25 -4.34 -14.12
N GLU A 258 9.85 -4.85 -13.05
CA GLU A 258 10.01 -6.29 -12.81
C GLU A 258 8.78 -6.90 -12.13
N THR A 259 7.88 -6.08 -11.59
CA THR A 259 6.67 -6.58 -10.93
C THR A 259 5.71 -7.22 -11.93
N GLU A 260 5.10 -8.35 -11.54
CA GLU A 260 4.13 -9.05 -12.40
C GLU A 260 2.95 -8.15 -12.76
N SER A 261 2.45 -7.36 -11.81
CA SER A 261 1.33 -6.41 -12.04
C SER A 261 1.63 -5.42 -13.15
N TYR A 262 2.86 -4.86 -13.17
CA TYR A 262 3.29 -3.97 -14.25
C TYR A 262 3.39 -4.72 -15.57
N GLN A 263 4.16 -5.82 -15.62
CA GLN A 263 4.44 -6.57 -16.84
C GLN A 263 3.17 -7.09 -17.54
N VAL A 264 2.25 -7.69 -16.76
CA VAL A 264 0.99 -8.19 -17.31
C VAL A 264 0.11 -7.06 -17.81
N THR A 265 0.03 -5.95 -17.06
CA THR A 265 -0.79 -4.79 -17.44
C THR A 265 -0.22 -4.12 -18.71
N GLU A 266 1.08 -3.87 -18.76
CA GLU A 266 1.75 -3.26 -19.90
C GLU A 266 1.60 -4.14 -21.15
N MET A 267 1.89 -5.43 -21.03
CA MET A 267 1.74 -6.40 -22.12
C MET A 267 0.31 -6.41 -22.66
N PHE A 268 -0.70 -6.43 -21.78
CA PHE A 268 -2.10 -6.44 -22.19
C PHE A 268 -2.51 -5.14 -22.89
N ILE A 269 -2.17 -3.98 -22.33
CA ILE A 269 -2.52 -2.68 -22.90
C ILE A 269 -1.90 -2.52 -24.30
N ASN A 270 -0.61 -2.84 -24.43
CA ASN A 270 0.14 -2.65 -25.67
C ASN A 270 -0.19 -3.69 -26.76
N ASN A 271 -0.60 -4.91 -26.38
CA ASN A 271 -0.78 -6.03 -27.30
C ASN A 271 -2.18 -6.69 -27.18
N ARG A 272 -3.20 -5.95 -26.75
CA ARG A 272 -4.52 -6.48 -26.41
C ARG A 272 -5.10 -7.42 -27.46
N LEU A 273 -5.13 -6.99 -28.74
CA LEU A 273 -5.75 -7.79 -29.81
C LEU A 273 -4.99 -9.09 -30.07
N LEU A 274 -3.67 -9.04 -30.06
CA LEU A 274 -2.82 -10.22 -30.26
C LEU A 274 -2.98 -11.23 -29.14
N LEU A 275 -3.02 -10.74 -27.88
CA LEU A 275 -3.21 -11.59 -26.72
C LEU A 275 -4.59 -12.25 -26.71
N LEU A 276 -5.66 -11.49 -26.96
CA LEU A 276 -7.00 -12.03 -27.01
C LEU A 276 -7.15 -13.08 -28.12
N ASP A 277 -6.56 -12.84 -29.29
CA ASP A 277 -6.56 -13.80 -30.38
C ASP A 277 -5.90 -15.13 -29.99
N ARG A 278 -4.78 -15.08 -29.25
CA ARG A 278 -4.07 -16.27 -28.77
C ARG A 278 -4.79 -16.99 -27.63
N LEU A 279 -5.34 -16.24 -26.68
CA LEU A 279 -5.99 -16.82 -25.49
C LEU A 279 -7.34 -17.44 -25.85
N LEU A 280 -8.16 -16.75 -26.65
CA LEU A 280 -9.52 -17.19 -26.98
C LEU A 280 -9.56 -18.24 -28.11
N LYS A 281 -8.53 -18.37 -28.96
CA LYS A 281 -8.46 -19.43 -29.97
C LYS A 281 -7.96 -20.76 -29.44
N ARG A 282 -7.34 -20.82 -28.25
CA ARG A 282 -6.89 -22.07 -27.63
C ARG A 282 -8.02 -23.00 -27.19
N ASP A 283 -9.25 -22.49 -27.03
CA ASP A 283 -10.42 -23.27 -26.60
C ASP A 283 -11.16 -23.91 -27.79
N SER A 284 -10.60 -23.86 -29.00
CA SER A 284 -11.19 -24.43 -30.24
C SER A 284 -10.40 -25.64 -30.77
N LEU A 285 -9.57 -26.26 -29.98
CA LEU A 285 -8.89 -27.53 -30.20
C LEU A 285 -9.25 -28.50 -29.05
#